data_12bb312f203d09be459c42762f2b7f71
#
_entry.id   12bb312f203d09be459c42762f2b7f71
#
_cell.length_a   1.000
_cell.length_b   1.000
_cell.length_c   1.000
_cell.angle_alpha   90.00
_cell.angle_beta   90.00
_cell.angle_gamma   90.00
#
_symmetry.space_group_name_H-M   'P 1'
#
loop_
_entity.id
_entity.type
_entity.pdbx_description
1 polymer ?
#
loop_
_entity_poly.entity_id
_entity_poly.type
_entity_poly.pdbx_seq_one_letter_code
_entity_poly.pdbx_strand_id
1 'polypeptide(L)'
;MDWRKIMRIDLGMVLAIIFEYIIFIYYADTLFYRKRNKYLCYAIIALVYIADLFICARGKIVVNTLTFVVIHLVIFGVCYRISWKSALFQSILLAAITSACEFLVIFIPYIRIIPDNTIAMTSSQSLILTFASKLLYLIGIMIISRVFCKKQKNVQATSLGLLSIPILTVIIIMLVMKVNTTSHLLSLVCFILIIMNIIIFAINQKLMIMETEKAELE
;
A
#
# COMPACT_ATOMS: atom_id res chain seq x y z
N MET A 1 -2.23 34.32 4.59
CA MET A 1 -2.17 32.89 4.17
C MET A 1 -3.19 32.17 5.03
N ASP A 2 -4.32 31.79 4.45
CA ASP A 2 -5.48 31.27 5.23
C ASP A 2 -5.31 29.78 5.49
N TRP A 3 -4.84 29.42 6.67
CA TRP A 3 -4.59 28.04 7.13
C TRP A 3 -5.83 27.16 7.05
N ARG A 4 -7.04 27.74 7.07
CA ARG A 4 -8.31 26.99 6.97
C ARG A 4 -8.59 26.44 5.58
N LYS A 5 -7.92 26.95 4.53
CA LYS A 5 -8.04 26.44 3.15
C LYS A 5 -7.08 25.28 2.84
N ILE A 6 -6.07 25.05 3.67
CA ILE A 6 -4.94 24.14 3.38
C ILE A 6 -5.17 22.72 3.96
N MET A 7 -5.93 22.58 5.02
CA MET A 7 -6.19 21.29 5.67
C MET A 7 -7.69 20.99 5.66
N ARG A 8 -8.18 20.26 4.67
CA ARG A 8 -9.52 19.68 4.69
C ARG A 8 -9.39 18.19 5.03
N ILE A 9 -9.48 17.89 6.33
CA ILE A 9 -9.70 16.51 6.79
C ILE A 9 -11.18 16.25 6.63
N ASP A 10 -11.55 15.41 5.68
CA ASP A 10 -12.92 14.94 5.51
C ASP A 10 -13.12 13.56 6.14
N LEU A 11 -14.38 13.16 6.31
CA LEU A 11 -14.73 11.87 6.89
C LEU A 11 -14.16 10.70 6.05
N GLY A 12 -14.11 10.86 4.72
CA GLY A 12 -13.58 9.84 3.82
C GLY A 12 -12.11 9.56 4.05
N MET A 13 -11.32 10.62 4.27
CA MET A 13 -9.90 10.50 4.56
C MET A 13 -9.65 9.79 5.92
N VAL A 14 -10.42 10.14 6.94
CA VAL A 14 -10.33 9.49 8.26
C VAL A 14 -10.66 8.00 8.15
N LEU A 15 -11.76 7.66 7.47
CA LEU A 15 -12.15 6.27 7.25
C LEU A 15 -11.09 5.50 6.43
N ALA A 16 -10.55 6.09 5.37
CA ALA A 16 -9.49 5.48 4.56
C ALA A 16 -8.28 5.09 5.42
N ILE A 17 -7.82 5.98 6.27
CA ILE A 17 -6.66 5.75 7.14
C ILE A 17 -6.97 4.69 8.21
N ILE A 18 -8.18 4.67 8.77
CA ILE A 18 -8.60 3.60 9.70
C ILE A 18 -8.58 2.24 8.99
N PHE A 19 -9.09 2.15 7.77
CA PHE A 19 -9.03 0.92 6.99
C PHE A 19 -7.60 0.49 6.68
N GLU A 20 -6.74 1.39 6.27
CA GLU A 20 -5.32 1.10 6.03
C GLU A 20 -4.63 0.59 7.29
N TYR A 21 -4.87 1.21 8.44
CA TYR A 21 -4.36 0.76 9.73
C TYR A 21 -4.77 -0.69 10.04
N ILE A 22 -6.04 -1.03 9.84
CA ILE A 22 -6.57 -2.38 10.10
C ILE A 22 -5.94 -3.38 9.12
N ILE A 23 -5.89 -3.04 7.83
CA ILE A 23 -5.34 -3.90 6.78
C ILE A 23 -3.84 -4.14 7.03
N PHE A 24 -3.11 -3.08 7.39
CA PHE A 24 -1.68 -3.19 7.68
C PHE A 24 -1.41 -4.09 8.89
N ILE A 25 -2.16 -3.95 9.99
CA ILE A 25 -2.01 -4.82 11.16
C ILE A 25 -2.29 -6.27 10.78
N TYR A 26 -3.37 -6.53 10.05
CA TYR A 26 -3.71 -7.87 9.58
C TYR A 26 -2.56 -8.48 8.76
N TYR A 27 -2.03 -7.73 7.80
CA TYR A 27 -0.92 -8.13 6.96
C TYR A 27 0.34 -8.44 7.77
N ALA A 28 0.79 -7.47 8.55
CA ALA A 28 2.05 -7.57 9.27
C ALA A 28 2.03 -8.64 10.37
N ASP A 29 0.91 -8.81 11.07
CA ASP A 29 0.74 -9.83 12.11
C ASP A 29 0.61 -11.25 11.56
N THR A 30 0.11 -11.38 10.33
CA THR A 30 0.02 -12.70 9.68
C THR A 30 1.37 -13.18 9.19
N LEU A 31 2.22 -12.28 8.68
CA LEU A 31 3.47 -12.64 8.02
C LEU A 31 4.70 -12.54 8.93
N PHE A 32 4.70 -11.66 9.96
CA PHE A 32 5.90 -11.36 10.74
C PHE A 32 5.70 -11.52 12.23
N TYR A 33 6.79 -11.86 12.93
CA TYR A 33 6.82 -11.87 14.40
C TYR A 33 7.07 -10.47 14.93
N ARG A 34 6.35 -10.08 15.98
CA ARG A 34 6.57 -8.81 16.66
C ARG A 34 7.86 -8.81 17.48
N LYS A 35 8.52 -7.66 17.54
CA LYS A 35 9.66 -7.42 18.45
C LYS A 35 9.21 -7.06 19.86
N ARG A 36 8.03 -6.44 19.98
CA ARG A 36 7.53 -5.81 21.21
C ARG A 36 6.15 -6.35 21.58
N ASN A 37 5.66 -5.92 22.78
CA ASN A 37 4.32 -6.24 23.22
C ASN A 37 3.28 -5.78 22.19
N LYS A 38 2.23 -6.59 22.02
CA LYS A 38 1.13 -6.38 21.08
C LYS A 38 0.50 -4.98 21.19
N TYR A 39 0.19 -4.58 22.41
CA TYR A 39 -0.48 -3.30 22.69
C TYR A 39 0.43 -2.11 22.36
N LEU A 40 1.72 -2.22 22.69
CA LEU A 40 2.69 -1.18 22.38
C LEU A 40 2.89 -1.03 20.86
N CYS A 41 2.95 -2.14 20.11
CA CYS A 41 3.02 -2.09 18.65
C CYS A 41 1.79 -1.40 18.07
N TYR A 42 0.58 -1.75 18.51
CA TYR A 42 -0.64 -1.13 18.02
C TYR A 42 -0.72 0.37 18.34
N ALA A 43 -0.28 0.77 19.55
CA ALA A 43 -0.22 2.18 19.90
C ALA A 43 0.77 2.96 19.01
N ILE A 44 1.95 2.41 18.75
CA ILE A 44 2.94 3.03 17.85
C ILE A 44 2.36 3.15 16.44
N ILE A 45 1.77 2.08 15.92
CA ILE A 45 1.17 2.09 14.57
C ILE A 45 0.06 3.15 14.51
N ALA A 46 -0.84 3.19 15.50
CA ALA A 46 -1.92 4.20 15.55
C ALA A 46 -1.38 5.63 15.54
N LEU A 47 -0.36 5.93 16.36
CA LEU A 47 0.26 7.25 16.41
C LEU A 47 0.87 7.67 15.07
N VAL A 48 1.52 6.71 14.40
CA VAL A 48 2.15 6.97 13.09
C VAL A 48 1.08 7.23 12.02
N TYR A 49 -0.03 6.47 12.01
CA TYR A 49 -1.14 6.70 11.08
C TYR A 49 -1.91 8.01 11.36
N ILE A 50 -1.99 8.42 12.63
CA ILE A 50 -2.52 9.76 12.96
C ILE A 50 -1.62 10.85 12.38
N ALA A 51 -0.29 10.71 12.47
CA ALA A 51 0.63 11.65 11.86
C ALA A 51 0.48 11.68 10.32
N ASP A 52 0.27 10.51 9.70
CA ASP A 52 0.02 10.37 8.27
C ASP A 52 -1.24 11.13 7.83
N LEU A 53 -2.31 11.09 8.60
CA LEU A 53 -3.53 11.84 8.33
C LEU A 53 -3.27 13.33 8.10
N PHE A 54 -2.41 13.95 8.95
CA PHE A 54 -2.07 15.36 8.80
C PHE A 54 -1.20 15.65 7.58
N ILE A 55 -0.39 14.70 7.15
CA ILE A 55 0.43 14.84 5.95
C ILE A 55 -0.43 14.66 4.69
N CYS A 56 -1.28 13.64 4.67
CA CYS A 56 -2.22 13.35 3.58
C CYS A 56 -3.21 14.50 3.35
N ALA A 57 -3.62 15.20 4.41
CA ALA A 57 -4.51 16.37 4.31
C ALA A 57 -3.94 17.51 3.45
N ARG A 58 -2.64 17.48 3.10
CA ARG A 58 -2.02 18.45 2.18
C ARG A 58 -2.30 18.15 0.70
N GLY A 59 -2.85 16.98 0.37
CA GLY A 59 -3.33 16.62 -0.97
C GLY A 59 -2.27 16.48 -2.06
N LYS A 60 -0.99 16.27 -1.70
CA LYS A 60 0.11 16.09 -2.66
C LYS A 60 0.39 14.60 -2.86
N ILE A 61 -0.04 14.03 -3.98
CA ILE A 61 0.07 12.59 -4.30
C ILE A 61 1.50 12.05 -4.08
N VAL A 62 2.52 12.72 -4.62
CA VAL A 62 3.92 12.26 -4.49
C VAL A 62 4.35 12.25 -3.02
N VAL A 63 4.01 13.29 -2.26
CA VAL A 63 4.33 13.38 -0.83
C VAL A 63 3.62 12.28 -0.07
N ASN A 64 2.34 12.06 -0.32
CA ASN A 64 1.54 11.03 0.35
C ASN A 64 2.11 9.62 0.09
N THR A 65 2.45 9.31 -1.18
CA THR A 65 3.04 7.99 -1.51
C THR A 65 4.40 7.78 -0.85
N LEU A 66 5.27 8.79 -0.85
CA LEU A 66 6.57 8.70 -0.19
C LEU A 66 6.41 8.56 1.32
N THR A 67 5.52 9.34 1.92
CA THR A 67 5.21 9.24 3.36
C THR A 67 4.68 7.86 3.72
N PHE A 68 3.78 7.30 2.92
CA PHE A 68 3.27 5.94 3.10
C PHE A 68 4.41 4.91 3.15
N VAL A 69 5.37 4.95 2.22
CA VAL A 69 6.54 4.05 2.21
C VAL A 69 7.38 4.23 3.48
N VAL A 70 7.69 5.48 3.85
CA VAL A 70 8.51 5.79 5.03
C VAL A 70 7.84 5.31 6.32
N ILE A 71 6.55 5.57 6.47
CA ILE A 71 5.75 5.15 7.61
C ILE A 71 5.80 3.64 7.79
N HIS A 72 5.54 2.88 6.72
CA HIS A 72 5.58 1.42 6.77
C HIS A 72 6.97 0.88 7.08
N LEU A 73 8.02 1.49 6.49
CA LEU A 73 9.40 1.14 6.79
C LEU A 73 9.73 1.33 8.28
N VAL A 74 9.32 2.46 8.86
CA VAL A 74 9.53 2.74 10.29
C VAL A 74 8.76 1.74 11.16
N ILE A 75 7.49 1.47 10.85
CA ILE A 75 6.67 0.51 11.61
C ILE A 75 7.27 -0.90 11.56
N PHE A 76 7.67 -1.38 10.38
CA PHE A 76 8.33 -2.68 10.25
C PHE A 76 9.63 -2.74 11.06
N GLY A 77 10.47 -1.71 10.96
CA GLY A 77 11.73 -1.63 11.68
C GLY A 77 11.58 -1.63 13.20
N VAL A 78 10.57 -0.94 13.73
CA VAL A 78 10.34 -0.75 15.18
C VAL A 78 9.52 -1.88 15.79
N CYS A 79 8.47 -2.34 15.11
CA CYS A 79 7.47 -3.25 15.68
C CYS A 79 7.71 -4.73 15.33
N TYR A 80 8.36 -5.03 14.20
CA TYR A 80 8.47 -6.40 13.68
C TYR A 80 9.92 -6.88 13.54
N ARG A 81 10.10 -8.21 13.65
CA ARG A 81 11.42 -8.87 13.45
C ARG A 81 11.63 -9.09 11.95
N ILE A 82 12.14 -8.09 11.29
CA ILE A 82 12.39 -8.09 9.85
C ILE A 82 13.70 -7.34 9.56
N SER A 83 14.46 -7.78 8.55
CA SER A 83 15.64 -7.06 8.10
C SER A 83 15.23 -5.74 7.41
N TRP A 84 16.11 -4.73 7.44
CA TRP A 84 15.80 -3.44 6.84
C TRP A 84 15.54 -3.52 5.33
N LYS A 85 16.22 -4.42 4.62
CA LYS A 85 16.04 -4.65 3.19
C LYS A 85 14.65 -5.24 2.90
N SER A 86 14.24 -6.24 3.69
CA SER A 86 12.88 -6.80 3.59
C SER A 86 11.81 -5.79 4.01
N ALA A 87 12.05 -4.99 5.05
CA ALA A 87 11.14 -3.93 5.45
C ALA A 87 10.93 -2.91 4.33
N LEU A 88 12.01 -2.50 3.66
CA LEU A 88 11.94 -1.60 2.50
C LEU A 88 11.15 -2.22 1.35
N PHE A 89 11.44 -3.49 1.02
CA PHE A 89 10.71 -4.23 0.00
C PHE A 89 9.21 -4.27 0.30
N GLN A 90 8.83 -4.66 1.51
CA GLN A 90 7.43 -4.77 1.93
C GLN A 90 6.73 -3.41 1.89
N SER A 91 7.41 -2.36 2.32
CA SER A 91 6.84 -1.00 2.33
C SER A 91 6.55 -0.49 0.91
N ILE A 92 7.48 -0.71 -0.03
CA ILE A 92 7.31 -0.31 -1.43
C ILE A 92 6.24 -1.18 -2.11
N LEU A 93 6.21 -2.48 -1.83
CA LEU A 93 5.22 -3.40 -2.37
C LEU A 93 3.79 -3.01 -1.91
N LEU A 94 3.61 -2.72 -0.62
CA LEU A 94 2.32 -2.25 -0.09
C LEU A 94 1.89 -0.95 -0.77
N ALA A 95 2.82 0.00 -0.95
CA ALA A 95 2.54 1.24 -1.66
C ALA A 95 2.12 1.00 -3.11
N ALA A 96 2.80 0.07 -3.81
CA ALA A 96 2.47 -0.29 -5.18
C ALA A 96 1.07 -0.90 -5.30
N ILE A 97 0.72 -1.83 -4.41
CA ILE A 97 -0.59 -2.49 -4.41
C ILE A 97 -1.70 -1.48 -4.06
N THR A 98 -1.51 -0.66 -3.01
CA THR A 98 -2.48 0.36 -2.62
C THR A 98 -2.72 1.35 -3.74
N SER A 99 -1.66 1.92 -4.32
CA SER A 99 -1.77 2.87 -5.43
C SER A 99 -2.46 2.26 -6.65
N ALA A 100 -2.17 1.00 -6.97
CA ALA A 100 -2.81 0.30 -8.08
C ALA A 100 -4.30 0.04 -7.83
N CYS A 101 -4.69 -0.32 -6.60
CA CYS A 101 -6.10 -0.48 -6.21
C CYS A 101 -6.88 0.84 -6.27
N GLU A 102 -6.30 1.92 -5.78
CA GLU A 102 -6.89 3.26 -5.84
C GLU A 102 -7.09 3.69 -7.29
N PHE A 103 -6.07 3.52 -8.12
CA PHE A 103 -6.14 3.85 -9.53
C PHE A 103 -7.22 3.05 -10.26
N LEU A 104 -7.30 1.73 -10.07
CA LEU A 104 -8.31 0.88 -10.70
C LEU A 104 -9.73 1.35 -10.36
N VAL A 105 -10.00 1.64 -9.09
CA VAL A 105 -11.33 2.03 -8.64
C VAL A 105 -11.72 3.42 -9.15
N ILE A 106 -10.79 4.37 -9.21
CA ILE A 106 -11.06 5.69 -9.77
C ILE A 106 -11.32 5.61 -11.27
N PHE A 107 -10.62 4.72 -11.96
CA PHE A 107 -10.62 4.66 -13.42
C PHE A 107 -11.86 3.95 -14.00
N ILE A 108 -12.38 2.91 -13.34
CA ILE A 108 -13.55 2.15 -13.81
C ILE A 108 -14.81 3.01 -13.94
N PRO A 109 -15.22 3.82 -12.95
CA PRO A 109 -16.37 4.73 -13.08
C PRO A 109 -16.17 5.84 -14.10
N TYR A 110 -14.94 6.37 -14.18
CA TYR A 110 -14.60 7.47 -15.09
C TYR A 110 -14.81 7.09 -16.57
N ILE A 111 -14.58 5.84 -16.93
CA ILE A 111 -14.79 5.33 -18.29
C ILE A 111 -16.27 5.22 -18.64
N ARG A 112 -17.17 4.99 -17.67
CA ARG A 112 -18.58 4.67 -17.93
C ARG A 112 -19.54 5.83 -17.67
N ILE A 113 -19.22 6.75 -16.78
CA ILE A 113 -20.19 7.68 -16.18
C ILE A 113 -19.99 9.12 -16.65
N ILE A 114 -18.84 9.52 -17.18
CA ILE A 114 -18.53 10.92 -17.48
C ILE A 114 -18.15 11.09 -18.96
N PRO A 115 -19.15 11.38 -19.83
CA PRO A 115 -18.86 11.79 -21.21
C PRO A 115 -18.23 13.20 -21.31
N ASP A 116 -18.41 14.04 -20.30
CA ASP A 116 -17.93 15.42 -20.28
C ASP A 116 -16.97 15.70 -19.11
N ASN A 117 -15.82 16.22 -19.43
CA ASN A 117 -14.64 16.47 -18.55
C ASN A 117 -14.85 17.54 -17.44
N THR A 118 -16.07 17.84 -16.99
CA THR A 118 -16.36 18.99 -16.15
C THR A 118 -17.05 18.70 -14.81
N ILE A 119 -17.33 17.45 -14.45
CA ILE A 119 -18.08 17.18 -13.22
C ILE A 119 -17.15 16.93 -12.06
N ALA A 120 -17.06 17.87 -11.13
CA ALA A 120 -16.45 17.66 -9.82
C ALA A 120 -17.19 16.53 -9.10
N MET A 121 -16.45 15.48 -8.66
CA MET A 121 -17.04 14.39 -7.89
C MET A 121 -17.74 14.92 -6.65
N THR A 122 -18.96 14.43 -6.40
CA THR A 122 -19.68 14.72 -5.15
C THR A 122 -18.96 14.03 -3.98
N SER A 123 -19.10 14.58 -2.77
CA SER A 123 -18.51 13.99 -1.55
C SER A 123 -18.90 12.53 -1.37
N SER A 124 -20.15 12.16 -1.71
CA SER A 124 -20.63 10.78 -1.62
C SER A 124 -19.97 9.84 -2.62
N GLN A 125 -19.70 10.29 -3.84
CA GLN A 125 -18.99 9.50 -4.85
C GLN A 125 -17.54 9.26 -4.45
N SER A 126 -16.87 10.28 -3.91
CA SER A 126 -15.51 10.16 -3.39
C SER A 126 -15.43 9.14 -2.25
N LEU A 127 -16.39 9.15 -1.32
CA LEU A 127 -16.47 8.17 -0.23
C LEU A 127 -16.63 6.73 -0.73
N ILE A 128 -17.55 6.51 -1.69
CA ILE A 128 -17.78 5.18 -2.26
C ILE A 128 -16.53 4.65 -2.95
N LEU A 129 -15.86 5.47 -3.74
CA LEU A 129 -14.62 5.08 -4.44
C LEU A 129 -13.49 4.78 -3.46
N THR A 130 -13.34 5.61 -2.42
CA THR A 130 -12.36 5.37 -1.36
C THR A 130 -12.63 4.05 -0.66
N PHE A 131 -13.87 3.77 -0.28
CA PHE A 131 -14.24 2.52 0.36
C PHE A 131 -13.98 1.30 -0.56
N ALA A 132 -14.37 1.39 -1.83
CA ALA A 132 -14.17 0.33 -2.82
C ALA A 132 -12.67 0.03 -3.04
N SER A 133 -11.81 1.06 -3.09
CA SER A 133 -10.37 0.87 -3.24
C SER A 133 -9.74 0.17 -2.03
N LYS A 134 -10.15 0.53 -0.81
CA LYS A 134 -9.66 -0.12 0.42
C LYS A 134 -10.18 -1.55 0.56
N LEU A 135 -11.39 -1.82 0.10
CA LEU A 135 -11.94 -3.19 0.06
C LEU A 135 -11.16 -4.06 -0.95
N LEU A 136 -10.86 -3.54 -2.14
CA LEU A 136 -10.02 -4.22 -3.12
C LEU A 136 -8.60 -4.49 -2.57
N TYR A 137 -8.02 -3.50 -1.89
CA TYR A 137 -6.75 -3.64 -1.21
C TYR A 137 -6.79 -4.73 -0.13
N LEU A 138 -7.83 -4.76 0.70
CA LEU A 138 -8.04 -5.81 1.71
C LEU A 138 -8.10 -7.21 1.07
N ILE A 139 -8.86 -7.37 -0.01
CA ILE A 139 -8.96 -8.64 -0.74
C ILE A 139 -7.57 -9.07 -1.24
N GLY A 140 -6.82 -8.17 -1.87
CA GLY A 140 -5.46 -8.44 -2.33
C GLY A 140 -4.54 -8.89 -1.18
N ILE A 141 -4.57 -8.20 -0.05
CA ILE A 141 -3.79 -8.56 1.14
C ILE A 141 -4.24 -9.91 1.73
N MET A 142 -5.54 -10.20 1.75
CA MET A 142 -6.04 -11.51 2.23
C MET A 142 -5.56 -12.66 1.35
N ILE A 143 -5.56 -12.49 0.03
CA ILE A 143 -5.03 -13.50 -0.91
C ILE A 143 -3.54 -13.73 -0.63
N ILE A 144 -2.75 -12.66 -0.56
CA ILE A 144 -1.32 -12.73 -0.27
C ILE A 144 -1.09 -13.44 1.07
N SER A 145 -1.80 -13.04 2.13
CA SER A 145 -1.64 -13.60 3.47
C SER A 145 -2.01 -15.08 3.53
N ARG A 146 -3.03 -15.55 2.78
CA ARG A 146 -3.42 -16.96 2.74
C ARG A 146 -2.42 -17.84 1.98
N VAL A 147 -1.91 -17.34 0.86
CA VAL A 147 -0.95 -18.07 0.02
C VAL A 147 0.39 -18.23 0.72
N PHE A 148 0.78 -17.25 1.56
CA PHE A 148 2.11 -17.17 2.18
C PHE A 148 2.09 -17.28 3.71
N CYS A 149 1.15 -17.98 4.29
CA CYS A 149 0.84 -18.05 5.74
C CYS A 149 1.90 -18.77 6.59
N LYS A 150 3.20 -18.73 6.27
CA LYS A 150 4.27 -19.17 7.18
C LYS A 150 4.90 -17.94 7.85
N LYS A 151 4.64 -17.77 9.15
CA LYS A 151 5.39 -16.79 9.96
C LYS A 151 6.88 -17.11 9.92
N GLN A 152 7.66 -16.20 9.41
CA GLN A 152 9.12 -16.33 9.35
C GLN A 152 9.77 -15.79 10.62
N LYS A 153 10.62 -16.61 11.26
CA LYS A 153 11.35 -16.22 12.49
C LYS A 153 12.46 -15.20 12.20
N ASN A 154 13.16 -15.35 11.10
CA ASN A 154 14.23 -14.44 10.66
C ASN A 154 14.09 -14.20 9.16
N VAL A 155 13.64 -13.04 8.77
CA VAL A 155 13.57 -12.65 7.36
C VAL A 155 14.93 -12.10 6.95
N GLN A 156 15.71 -12.92 6.24
CA GLN A 156 16.99 -12.49 5.66
C GLN A 156 16.80 -11.63 4.41
N ALA A 157 17.88 -11.08 3.92
CA ALA A 157 17.89 -10.08 2.88
C ALA A 157 17.37 -10.63 1.55
N THR A 158 16.28 -10.06 1.09
CA THR A 158 15.75 -10.26 -0.27
C THR A 158 16.68 -9.72 -1.34
N SER A 159 16.62 -10.31 -2.51
CA SER A 159 17.27 -9.72 -3.70
C SER A 159 16.71 -8.33 -3.98
N LEU A 160 17.53 -7.30 -3.84
CA LEU A 160 17.16 -5.92 -4.11
C LEU A 160 16.71 -5.71 -5.57
N GLY A 161 17.11 -6.62 -6.48
CA GLY A 161 16.67 -6.59 -7.87
C GLY A 161 15.15 -6.76 -8.04
N LEU A 162 14.50 -7.52 -7.15
CA LEU A 162 13.04 -7.67 -7.18
C LEU A 162 12.28 -6.39 -6.78
N LEU A 163 12.95 -5.44 -6.15
CA LEU A 163 12.40 -4.13 -5.79
C LEU A 163 12.10 -3.24 -7.00
N SER A 164 12.78 -3.49 -8.13
CA SER A 164 12.63 -2.68 -9.36
C SER A 164 11.19 -2.64 -9.86
N ILE A 165 10.44 -3.72 -9.75
CA ILE A 165 9.08 -3.82 -10.31
C ILE A 165 8.04 -3.07 -9.47
N PRO A 166 7.97 -3.21 -8.11
CA PRO A 166 7.12 -2.35 -7.31
C PRO A 166 7.44 -0.86 -7.47
N ILE A 167 8.71 -0.49 -7.54
CA ILE A 167 9.12 0.91 -7.78
C ILE A 167 8.61 1.39 -9.13
N LEU A 168 8.81 0.60 -10.18
CA LEU A 168 8.34 0.93 -11.53
C LEU A 168 6.82 1.07 -11.57
N THR A 169 6.09 0.21 -10.85
CA THR A 169 4.63 0.29 -10.71
C THR A 169 4.20 1.64 -10.14
N VAL A 170 4.81 2.08 -9.03
CA VAL A 170 4.49 3.37 -8.40
C VAL A 170 4.80 4.53 -9.34
N ILE A 171 5.95 4.49 -10.04
CA ILE A 171 6.34 5.53 -10.99
C ILE A 171 5.34 5.59 -12.16
N ILE A 172 4.96 4.46 -12.74
CA ILE A 172 3.99 4.40 -13.85
C ILE A 172 2.65 4.98 -13.40
N ILE A 173 2.14 4.59 -12.25
CA ILE A 173 0.87 5.11 -11.73
C ILE A 173 0.93 6.62 -11.52
N MET A 174 2.02 7.14 -10.92
CA MET A 174 2.21 8.58 -10.75
C MET A 174 2.26 9.35 -12.07
N LEU A 175 2.94 8.81 -13.08
CA LEU A 175 3.02 9.43 -14.41
C LEU A 175 1.65 9.44 -15.09
N VAL A 176 0.93 8.34 -15.00
CA VAL A 176 -0.40 8.19 -15.58
C VAL A 176 -1.39 9.16 -14.94
N MET A 177 -1.39 9.30 -13.63
CA MET A 177 -2.24 10.27 -12.92
C MET A 177 -1.94 11.72 -13.32
N LYS A 178 -0.71 12.01 -13.76
CA LYS A 178 -0.30 13.34 -14.20
C LYS A 178 -0.72 13.66 -15.66
N VAL A 179 -0.83 12.65 -16.51
CA VAL A 179 -1.06 12.83 -17.96
C VAL A 179 -2.55 12.91 -18.33
N ASN A 180 -3.47 12.62 -17.40
CA ASN A 180 -4.93 12.73 -17.61
C ASN A 180 -5.44 11.92 -18.82
N THR A 181 -4.81 10.81 -19.17
CA THR A 181 -5.20 9.96 -20.31
C THR A 181 -6.30 8.98 -19.90
N THR A 182 -7.44 9.09 -20.52
CA THR A 182 -8.59 8.18 -20.36
C THR A 182 -8.55 7.08 -21.43
N SER A 183 -7.93 5.96 -21.14
CA SER A 183 -7.88 4.82 -22.05
C SER A 183 -8.18 3.51 -21.32
N HIS A 184 -9.06 2.66 -21.90
CA HIS A 184 -9.30 1.30 -21.41
C HIS A 184 -8.00 0.48 -21.28
N LEU A 185 -7.02 0.76 -22.16
CA LEU A 185 -5.71 0.18 -22.16
C LEU A 185 -4.98 0.43 -20.83
N LEU A 186 -5.20 1.58 -20.23
CA LEU A 186 -4.59 2.00 -18.98
C LEU A 186 -5.12 1.20 -17.78
N SER A 187 -6.42 0.93 -17.73
CA SER A 187 -7.04 0.06 -16.72
C SER A 187 -6.48 -1.36 -16.81
N LEU A 188 -6.29 -1.88 -18.02
CA LEU A 188 -5.67 -3.18 -18.25
C LEU A 188 -4.22 -3.21 -17.77
N VAL A 189 -3.44 -2.17 -18.07
CA VAL A 189 -2.05 -2.05 -17.60
C VAL A 189 -1.99 -2.06 -16.06
N CYS A 190 -2.85 -1.32 -15.37
CA CYS A 190 -2.88 -1.33 -13.91
C CYS A 190 -3.26 -2.68 -13.32
N PHE A 191 -4.21 -3.38 -13.94
CA PHE A 191 -4.56 -4.74 -13.55
C PHE A 191 -3.37 -5.71 -13.70
N ILE A 192 -2.67 -5.64 -14.82
CA ILE A 192 -1.45 -6.42 -15.05
C ILE A 192 -0.38 -6.08 -14.01
N LEU A 193 -0.19 -4.80 -13.69
CA LEU A 193 0.77 -4.38 -12.67
C LEU A 193 0.45 -4.93 -11.27
N ILE A 194 -0.83 -5.01 -10.89
CA ILE A 194 -1.23 -5.66 -9.63
C ILE A 194 -0.82 -7.13 -9.63
N ILE A 195 -1.18 -7.87 -10.70
CA ILE A 195 -0.83 -9.29 -10.82
C ILE A 195 0.69 -9.48 -10.74
N MET A 196 1.45 -8.67 -11.47
CA MET A 196 2.92 -8.72 -11.45
C MET A 196 3.48 -8.48 -10.03
N ASN A 197 2.95 -7.52 -9.28
CA ASN A 197 3.38 -7.27 -7.90
C ASN A 197 3.05 -8.44 -6.97
N ILE A 198 1.91 -9.10 -7.16
CA ILE A 198 1.54 -10.31 -6.40
C ILE A 198 2.51 -11.46 -6.72
N ILE A 199 2.82 -11.69 -7.99
CA ILE A 199 3.77 -12.73 -8.43
C ILE A 199 5.16 -12.47 -7.85
N ILE A 200 5.64 -11.23 -7.89
CA ILE A 200 6.95 -10.87 -7.34
C ILE A 200 7.00 -11.06 -5.84
N PHE A 201 5.91 -10.70 -5.15
CA PHE A 201 5.80 -11.01 -3.73
C PHE A 201 5.91 -12.51 -3.47
N ALA A 202 5.22 -13.33 -4.28
CA ALA A 202 5.29 -14.79 -4.20
C ALA A 202 6.71 -15.33 -4.39
N ILE A 203 7.38 -14.88 -5.43
CA ILE A 203 8.77 -15.27 -5.72
C ILE A 203 9.69 -14.85 -4.57
N ASN A 204 9.55 -13.63 -4.09
CA ASN A 204 10.36 -13.12 -2.99
C ASN A 204 10.18 -13.93 -1.71
N GLN A 205 8.93 -14.28 -1.36
CA GLN A 205 8.64 -15.11 -0.19
C GLN A 205 9.23 -16.51 -0.34
N LYS A 206 9.14 -17.11 -1.53
CA LYS A 206 9.73 -18.43 -1.81
C LYS A 206 11.25 -18.40 -1.68
N LEU A 207 11.91 -17.38 -2.20
CA LEU A 207 13.36 -17.21 -2.07
C LEU A 207 13.79 -17.08 -0.60
N MET A 208 13.04 -16.29 0.19
CA MET A 208 13.33 -16.13 1.61
C MET A 208 13.20 -17.44 2.39
N ILE A 209 12.19 -18.28 2.06
CA ILE A 209 12.02 -19.59 2.69
C ILE A 209 13.20 -20.49 2.34
N MET A 210 13.61 -20.55 1.07
CA MET A 210 14.74 -21.37 0.63
C MET A 210 16.05 -20.94 1.26
N GLU A 211 16.31 -19.63 1.42
CA GLU A 211 17.50 -19.11 2.10
C GLU A 211 17.53 -19.47 3.59
N THR A 212 16.37 -19.44 4.28
CA THR A 212 16.27 -19.85 5.68
C THR A 212 16.46 -21.35 5.85
N GLU A 213 15.89 -22.17 4.98
CA GLU A 213 16.09 -23.64 5.00
C GLU A 213 17.54 -24.01 4.73
N LYS A 214 18.21 -23.32 3.82
CA LYS A 214 19.64 -23.53 3.55
C LYS A 214 20.52 -23.17 4.75
N ALA A 215 20.24 -22.05 5.41
CA ALA A 215 20.98 -21.61 6.60
C ALA A 215 20.72 -22.48 7.85
N GLU A 216 19.65 -23.28 7.88
CA GLU A 216 19.39 -24.26 8.95
C GLU A 216 20.11 -25.61 8.69
N LEU A 217 20.56 -25.85 7.46
CA LEU A 217 21.28 -27.08 7.06
C LEU A 217 22.81 -26.94 7.11
N GLU A 218 23.33 -25.71 7.19
CA GLU A 218 24.74 -25.38 7.37
C GLU A 218 25.09 -25.23 8.87
#